data_158f98ee0c9ded5b8d8a767d0f0b0ee2
#
_entry.id   158f98ee0c9ded5b8d8a767d0f0b0ee2
#
_cell.length_a   1.000
_cell.length_b   1.000
_cell.length_c   1.000
_cell.angle_alpha   90.00
_cell.angle_beta   90.00
_cell.angle_gamma   90.00
#
_symmetry.space_group_name_H-M   'P 1'
#
loop_
_entity.id
_entity.type
_entity.pdbx_description
1 polymer ?
#
loop_
_entity_poly.entity_id
_entity_poly.type
_entity_poly.pdbx_seq_one_letter_code
_entity_poly.pdbx_strand_id
1 'polypeptide(L)'
;MKNQKNLKRMLTISIVVVSVWLFWPSMSQQQQNITVNESLIKTPLIEVTKLPAEGVNKNTLLAVTAEKITSNASTALVAKVYAAELNFPAYSQPLTDNDFDRLQPNHFNPQSIPVDDEGTQVTAVLSKYRYTYPELVFATLTGEHIVNAELQLIDVSSGNLLLTSKFEQDENNWYAQLEGRRDLPRQLQATVKARINGKNITIALALKYVDSIATLEGFDSAFNQDADMVLPANLTTREKGLYRIRANLFDANNQPIAHLVSKEKLNKGSSHINLKAHQSVLQGKTAPFYLSTFSIELMSPAPGKPTKYGNSVIKKYEIKDFSVSSLSDTPYQPSEQEQQRLLLLQNMAEGG
;
A
#
# COMPACT_ATOMS: atom_id res chain seq x y z
N MET A 1 35.78 -42.22 -18.25
CA MET A 1 35.88 -40.85 -17.70
C MET A 1 34.78 -39.97 -18.26
N LYS A 2 33.51 -40.15 -17.87
CA LYS A 2 32.38 -39.35 -18.35
C LYS A 2 31.21 -39.35 -17.36
N ASN A 3 31.43 -39.03 -16.06
CA ASN A 3 30.33 -38.99 -15.08
C ASN A 3 30.57 -38.06 -13.88
N GLN A 4 31.50 -37.09 -13.98
CA GLN A 4 31.74 -36.15 -12.86
C GLN A 4 31.31 -34.68 -13.12
N LYS A 5 30.70 -34.35 -14.26
CA LYS A 5 30.30 -32.97 -14.56
C LYS A 5 28.86 -32.62 -14.17
N ASN A 6 28.01 -33.61 -13.88
CA ASN A 6 26.58 -33.33 -13.56
C ASN A 6 26.30 -33.23 -12.07
N LEU A 7 27.23 -33.57 -11.19
CA LEU A 7 27.03 -33.49 -9.73
C LEU A 7 27.31 -32.10 -9.15
N LYS A 8 28.04 -31.24 -9.87
CA LYS A 8 28.33 -29.85 -9.39
C LYS A 8 27.25 -28.83 -9.75
N ARG A 9 26.27 -29.17 -10.60
CA ARG A 9 25.17 -28.24 -10.95
C ARG A 9 23.93 -28.40 -10.06
N MET A 10 23.80 -29.47 -9.31
CA MET A 10 22.68 -29.67 -8.36
C MET A 10 22.92 -29.05 -6.97
N LEU A 11 24.16 -28.76 -6.60
CA LEU A 11 24.49 -28.24 -5.26
C LEU A 11 24.40 -26.69 -5.15
N THR A 12 24.27 -25.97 -6.26
CA THR A 12 24.21 -24.52 -6.24
C THR A 12 22.78 -23.93 -6.20
N ILE A 13 21.76 -24.76 -6.38
CA ILE A 13 20.35 -24.30 -6.32
C ILE A 13 19.77 -24.41 -4.91
N SER A 14 20.29 -25.29 -4.06
CA SER A 14 19.79 -25.49 -2.68
C SER A 14 20.21 -24.43 -1.66
N ILE A 15 21.20 -23.56 -1.95
CA ILE A 15 21.70 -22.57 -0.96
C ILE A 15 20.96 -21.23 -1.05
N VAL A 16 20.24 -20.94 -2.13
CA VAL A 16 19.52 -19.67 -2.29
C VAL A 16 18.14 -19.66 -1.60
N VAL A 17 17.57 -20.85 -1.32
CA VAL A 17 16.24 -20.96 -0.68
C VAL A 17 16.30 -20.80 0.85
N VAL A 18 17.43 -21.12 1.49
CA VAL A 18 17.56 -21.09 2.97
C VAL A 18 17.81 -19.69 3.53
N SER A 19 18.27 -18.73 2.72
CA SER A 19 18.59 -17.37 3.21
C SER A 19 17.41 -16.40 3.31
N VAL A 20 16.21 -16.77 2.84
CA VAL A 20 15.00 -15.92 2.95
C VAL A 20 14.28 -16.12 4.29
N TRP A 21 14.53 -17.22 5.02
CA TRP A 21 13.81 -17.57 6.25
C TRP A 21 14.38 -16.96 7.55
N LEU A 22 15.56 -16.37 7.53
CA LEU A 22 16.20 -15.85 8.74
C LEU A 22 15.78 -14.41 9.15
N PHE A 23 14.87 -13.76 8.41
CA PHE A 23 14.46 -12.39 8.70
C PHE A 23 12.95 -12.18 8.83
N TRP A 24 12.16 -13.20 9.19
CA TRP A 24 10.76 -13.01 9.54
C TRP A 24 10.62 -13.03 11.07
N PRO A 25 10.36 -11.88 11.72
CA PRO A 25 10.06 -11.90 13.14
C PRO A 25 8.68 -12.57 13.32
N SER A 26 8.63 -13.58 14.19
CA SER A 26 7.40 -14.19 14.66
C SER A 26 6.55 -13.12 15.37
N MET A 27 5.54 -12.61 14.73
CA MET A 27 4.50 -11.78 15.37
C MET A 27 3.61 -12.69 16.22
N SER A 28 3.86 -12.71 17.52
CA SER A 28 2.86 -13.18 18.49
C SER A 28 1.65 -12.25 18.42
N GLN A 29 0.49 -12.80 18.10
CA GLN A 29 -0.80 -12.10 18.18
C GLN A 29 -1.08 -11.74 19.65
N GLN A 30 -0.86 -10.49 20.00
CA GLN A 30 -1.43 -9.89 21.19
C GLN A 30 -2.80 -9.30 20.79
N GLN A 31 -3.87 -10.04 21.03
CA GLN A 31 -5.24 -9.50 21.03
C GLN A 31 -5.33 -8.43 22.11
N GLN A 32 -5.25 -7.18 21.75
CA GLN A 32 -5.65 -6.07 22.61
C GLN A 32 -7.18 -5.98 22.56
N ASN A 33 -7.83 -6.41 23.64
CA ASN A 33 -9.22 -6.07 23.94
C ASN A 33 -9.31 -4.55 24.09
N ILE A 34 -9.90 -3.89 23.10
CA ILE A 34 -10.27 -2.48 23.20
C ILE A 34 -11.51 -2.42 24.09
N THR A 35 -11.30 -2.18 25.36
CA THR A 35 -12.38 -1.78 26.28
C THR A 35 -12.72 -0.33 25.95
N VAL A 36 -13.84 -0.11 25.30
CA VAL A 36 -14.41 1.23 25.08
C VAL A 36 -14.85 1.78 26.44
N ASN A 37 -14.15 2.79 26.91
CA ASN A 37 -14.47 3.47 28.16
C ASN A 37 -15.64 4.45 27.90
N GLU A 38 -16.84 4.08 28.31
CA GLU A 38 -18.11 4.81 28.13
C GLU A 38 -18.24 6.13 28.93
N SER A 39 -17.18 6.66 29.52
CA SER A 39 -17.29 7.73 30.51
C SER A 39 -16.97 9.17 30.03
N LEU A 40 -17.00 9.45 28.73
CA LEU A 40 -16.70 10.82 28.21
C LEU A 40 -17.71 11.38 27.18
N ILE A 41 -18.97 10.98 27.23
CA ILE A 41 -20.02 11.71 26.52
C ILE A 41 -20.97 12.34 27.54
N LYS A 42 -20.55 13.45 28.12
CA LYS A 42 -21.48 14.41 28.74
C LYS A 42 -22.02 15.32 27.65
N THR A 43 -23.17 14.99 27.14
CA THR A 43 -23.96 15.84 26.25
C THR A 43 -24.46 17.07 27.03
N PRO A 44 -24.21 18.32 26.61
CA PRO A 44 -24.86 19.46 27.20
C PRO A 44 -26.34 19.45 26.82
N LEU A 45 -27.23 19.52 27.82
CA LEU A 45 -28.66 19.75 27.64
C LEU A 45 -28.85 21.15 27.03
N ILE A 46 -29.31 21.21 25.79
CA ILE A 46 -29.75 22.47 25.17
C ILE A 46 -31.24 22.63 25.49
N GLU A 47 -31.55 23.70 26.20
CA GLU A 47 -32.91 24.12 26.54
C GLU A 47 -33.68 24.50 25.26
N VAL A 48 -34.74 23.75 24.94
CA VAL A 48 -35.54 24.00 23.73
C VAL A 48 -36.53 25.11 24.00
N THR A 49 -36.30 26.30 23.44
CA THR A 49 -37.27 27.40 23.41
C THR A 49 -38.44 27.02 22.50
N LYS A 50 -39.67 27.06 23.05
CA LYS A 50 -40.92 26.76 22.34
C LYS A 50 -41.18 27.73 21.20
N LEU A 51 -41.29 27.20 19.99
CA LEU A 51 -41.91 27.84 18.83
C LEU A 51 -43.29 27.25 18.56
N PRO A 52 -44.30 28.01 18.07
CA PRO A 52 -45.68 27.59 17.97
C PRO A 52 -45.86 26.51 16.88
N ALA A 53 -46.78 25.60 17.16
CA ALA A 53 -47.08 24.43 16.36
C ALA A 53 -47.98 24.81 15.16
N GLU A 54 -47.52 24.53 13.96
CA GLU A 54 -48.33 24.17 12.81
C GLU A 54 -47.59 23.13 11.94
N GLY A 55 -48.12 21.96 11.93
CA GLY A 55 -48.14 21.04 10.78
C GLY A 55 -46.85 20.38 10.26
N VAL A 56 -45.74 20.32 10.99
CA VAL A 56 -44.50 19.63 10.51
C VAL A 56 -44.32 18.30 11.27
N ASN A 57 -44.20 17.23 10.51
CA ASN A 57 -44.01 15.89 11.05
C ASN A 57 -42.69 15.81 11.87
N LYS A 58 -42.82 15.60 13.19
CA LYS A 58 -41.72 15.64 14.15
C LYS A 58 -40.55 14.70 13.78
N ASN A 59 -40.85 13.59 13.12
CA ASN A 59 -39.85 12.59 12.73
C ASN A 59 -38.96 13.10 11.57
N THR A 60 -39.52 13.88 10.66
CA THR A 60 -38.77 14.47 9.53
C THR A 60 -37.81 15.57 10.02
N LEU A 61 -38.25 16.38 11.00
CA LEU A 61 -37.39 17.46 11.54
C LEU A 61 -36.21 16.90 12.34
N LEU A 62 -36.43 15.84 13.14
CA LEU A 62 -35.38 15.17 13.91
C LEU A 62 -34.39 14.47 13.02
N ALA A 63 -34.84 13.83 11.93
CA ALA A 63 -33.96 13.18 10.95
C ALA A 63 -33.07 14.19 10.22
N VAL A 64 -33.66 15.31 9.74
CA VAL A 64 -32.91 16.38 9.05
C VAL A 64 -31.90 17.05 9.99
N THR A 65 -32.27 17.27 11.26
CA THR A 65 -31.37 17.88 12.25
C THR A 65 -30.21 16.94 12.62
N ALA A 66 -30.49 15.65 12.78
CA ALA A 66 -29.47 14.64 13.08
C ALA A 66 -28.48 14.47 11.90
N GLU A 67 -28.99 14.44 10.66
CA GLU A 67 -28.17 14.33 9.45
C GLU A 67 -27.27 15.59 9.27
N LYS A 68 -27.80 16.78 9.52
CA LYS A 68 -27.05 18.03 9.47
C LYS A 68 -25.95 18.10 10.54
N ILE A 69 -26.23 17.69 11.77
CA ILE A 69 -25.25 17.66 12.87
C ILE A 69 -24.14 16.65 12.56
N THR A 70 -24.47 15.48 12.02
CA THR A 70 -23.48 14.45 11.66
C THR A 70 -22.60 14.90 10.50
N SER A 71 -23.19 15.56 9.50
CA SER A 71 -22.47 16.12 8.35
C SER A 71 -21.46 17.19 8.79
N ASN A 72 -21.88 18.12 9.66
CA ASN A 72 -21.00 19.19 10.14
C ASN A 72 -19.83 18.65 10.98
N ALA A 73 -20.08 17.67 11.85
CA ALA A 73 -19.04 17.04 12.66
C ALA A 73 -18.00 16.31 11.79
N SER A 74 -18.44 15.60 10.76
CA SER A 74 -17.55 14.94 9.79
C SER A 74 -16.71 15.96 9.01
N THR A 75 -17.32 17.05 8.55
CA THR A 75 -16.62 18.12 7.84
C THR A 75 -15.60 18.83 8.74
N ALA A 76 -15.95 19.07 10.00
CA ALA A 76 -15.03 19.66 10.99
C ALA A 76 -13.81 18.75 11.24
N LEU A 77 -14.02 17.41 11.31
CA LEU A 77 -12.93 16.47 11.43
C LEU A 77 -12.01 16.49 10.19
N VAL A 78 -12.60 16.51 8.98
CA VAL A 78 -11.84 16.62 7.72
C VAL A 78 -11.03 17.92 7.68
N ALA A 79 -11.62 19.06 8.07
CA ALA A 79 -10.93 20.35 8.14
C ALA A 79 -9.75 20.31 9.11
N LYS A 80 -9.93 19.68 10.29
CA LYS A 80 -8.87 19.51 11.29
C LYS A 80 -7.73 18.62 10.80
N VAL A 81 -8.03 17.50 10.16
CA VAL A 81 -7.03 16.60 9.57
C VAL A 81 -6.26 17.33 8.48
N TYR A 82 -6.98 18.01 7.57
CA TYR A 82 -6.35 18.77 6.49
C TYR A 82 -5.46 19.90 7.02
N ALA A 83 -5.88 20.62 8.06
CA ALA A 83 -5.04 21.63 8.71
C ALA A 83 -3.75 21.03 9.30
N ALA A 84 -3.81 19.84 9.87
CA ALA A 84 -2.63 19.14 10.36
C ALA A 84 -1.68 18.70 9.23
N GLU A 85 -2.24 18.23 8.12
CA GLU A 85 -1.48 17.86 6.91
C GLU A 85 -0.76 19.05 6.28
N LEU A 86 -1.35 20.25 6.36
CA LEU A 86 -0.76 21.50 5.81
C LEU A 86 0.48 21.98 6.56
N ASN A 87 0.85 21.40 7.70
CA ASN A 87 2.13 21.67 8.35
C ASN A 87 3.32 21.08 7.59
N PHE A 88 3.05 20.20 6.63
CA PHE A 88 4.05 19.48 5.84
C PHE A 88 3.76 19.65 4.34
N PRO A 89 4.79 19.76 3.49
CA PRO A 89 4.58 19.81 2.05
C PRO A 89 3.98 18.50 1.53
N ALA A 90 3.10 18.60 0.54
CA ALA A 90 2.42 17.42 -0.04
C ALA A 90 3.36 16.35 -0.62
N TYR A 91 4.61 16.72 -0.92
CA TYR A 91 5.64 15.79 -1.41
C TYR A 91 6.40 15.07 -0.28
N SER A 92 6.23 15.46 0.99
CA SER A 92 6.94 14.93 2.14
C SER A 92 6.02 14.94 3.38
N GLN A 93 5.19 13.91 3.48
CA GLN A 93 4.20 13.78 4.57
C GLN A 93 4.74 12.84 5.66
N PRO A 94 4.49 13.12 6.95
CA PRO A 94 4.83 12.19 8.01
C PRO A 94 4.25 10.81 7.77
N LEU A 95 4.97 9.78 8.18
CA LEU A 95 4.57 8.38 8.07
C LEU A 95 4.72 7.72 9.44
N THR A 96 3.69 6.99 9.85
CA THR A 96 3.64 6.25 11.10
C THR A 96 3.34 4.78 10.86
N ASP A 97 3.51 3.92 11.85
CA ASP A 97 3.16 2.49 11.78
C ASP A 97 1.66 2.24 11.51
N ASN A 98 0.80 3.24 11.74
CA ASN A 98 -0.64 3.15 11.47
C ASN A 98 -1.00 3.42 10.00
N ASP A 99 -0.07 3.90 9.18
CA ASP A 99 -0.29 4.21 7.75
C ASP A 99 -0.14 2.97 6.87
N PHE A 100 -0.91 1.91 7.18
CA PHE A 100 -0.81 0.61 6.53
C PHE A 100 -0.85 0.69 4.99
N ASP A 101 -1.77 1.48 4.42
CA ASP A 101 -1.90 1.62 2.96
C ASP A 101 -0.66 2.23 2.29
N ARG A 102 0.06 3.10 3.01
CA ARG A 102 1.32 3.70 2.52
C ARG A 102 2.50 2.77 2.76
N LEU A 103 2.50 2.02 3.88
CA LEU A 103 3.54 1.07 4.22
C LEU A 103 3.47 -0.19 3.34
N GLN A 104 2.27 -0.64 2.98
CA GLN A 104 2.04 -1.84 2.17
C GLN A 104 1.08 -1.59 1.00
N PRO A 105 1.43 -0.71 0.04
CA PRO A 105 0.51 -0.23 -1.00
C PRO A 105 0.10 -1.29 -2.02
N ASN A 106 0.69 -2.46 -1.98
CA ASN A 106 0.40 -3.59 -2.86
C ASN A 106 0.00 -4.85 -2.06
N HIS A 107 -0.46 -4.65 -0.83
CA HIS A 107 -0.94 -5.73 0.03
C HIS A 107 -2.14 -6.45 -0.60
N PHE A 108 -2.21 -7.75 -0.39
CA PHE A 108 -3.37 -8.56 -0.73
C PHE A 108 -4.11 -8.97 0.55
N ASN A 109 -5.39 -8.65 0.62
CA ASN A 109 -6.21 -9.04 1.78
C ASN A 109 -6.55 -10.53 1.71
N PRO A 110 -6.19 -11.33 2.74
CA PRO A 110 -6.52 -12.75 2.80
C PRO A 110 -8.01 -12.99 2.61
N GLN A 111 -8.36 -14.07 1.91
CA GLN A 111 -9.74 -14.51 1.72
C GLN A 111 -9.97 -15.78 2.53
N SER A 112 -10.81 -15.70 3.56
CA SER A 112 -11.18 -16.83 4.41
C SER A 112 -12.61 -17.25 4.10
N ILE A 113 -12.84 -18.57 4.01
CA ILE A 113 -14.17 -19.15 3.85
C ILE A 113 -14.37 -20.26 4.87
N PRO A 114 -15.60 -20.41 5.42
CA PRO A 114 -15.94 -21.54 6.30
C PRO A 114 -16.00 -22.83 5.48
N VAL A 115 -15.51 -23.91 6.06
CA VAL A 115 -15.53 -25.27 5.47
C VAL A 115 -16.72 -26.08 6.02
N ASP A 116 -17.04 -25.88 7.29
CA ASP A 116 -18.08 -26.61 8.03
C ASP A 116 -18.80 -25.70 9.03
N ASP A 117 -19.81 -26.25 9.67
CA ASP A 117 -20.62 -25.58 10.70
C ASP A 117 -19.92 -25.54 12.09
N GLU A 118 -18.80 -26.22 12.23
CA GLU A 118 -17.98 -26.26 13.46
C GLU A 118 -17.00 -25.08 13.54
N GLY A 119 -16.96 -24.24 12.50
CA GLY A 119 -16.15 -23.03 12.45
C GLY A 119 -14.76 -23.23 11.85
N THR A 120 -14.47 -24.40 11.26
CA THR A 120 -13.24 -24.62 10.50
C THR A 120 -13.20 -23.66 9.31
N GLN A 121 -12.09 -22.95 9.17
CA GLN A 121 -11.86 -22.01 8.06
C GLN A 121 -10.66 -22.40 7.22
N VAL A 122 -10.72 -22.05 5.96
CA VAL A 122 -9.57 -22.09 5.07
C VAL A 122 -9.33 -20.70 4.52
N THR A 123 -8.04 -20.29 4.52
CA THR A 123 -7.62 -18.95 4.10
C THR A 123 -6.66 -19.04 2.94
N ALA A 124 -6.96 -18.34 1.85
CA ALA A 124 -6.06 -18.19 0.71
C ALA A 124 -5.59 -16.74 0.61
N VAL A 125 -4.30 -16.56 0.30
CA VAL A 125 -3.70 -15.25 0.15
C VAL A 125 -2.68 -15.26 -1.00
N LEU A 126 -2.64 -14.17 -1.77
CA LEU A 126 -1.56 -13.90 -2.71
C LEU A 126 -0.48 -13.07 -2.02
N SER A 127 0.78 -13.23 -2.41
CA SER A 127 1.88 -12.41 -1.84
C SER A 127 1.70 -10.91 -2.08
N LYS A 128 0.93 -10.52 -3.11
CA LYS A 128 0.57 -9.14 -3.42
C LYS A 128 -0.61 -9.06 -4.39
N TYR A 129 -1.22 -7.89 -4.51
CA TYR A 129 -2.35 -7.65 -5.41
C TYR A 129 -1.89 -7.45 -6.88
N ARG A 130 -0.75 -6.76 -7.09
CA ARG A 130 -0.22 -6.48 -8.42
C ARG A 130 1.17 -7.07 -8.60
N TYR A 131 1.32 -7.85 -9.66
CA TYR A 131 2.58 -8.44 -10.10
C TYR A 131 3.08 -7.74 -11.35
N THR A 132 4.41 -7.72 -11.51
CA THR A 132 5.08 -7.15 -12.68
C THR A 132 5.93 -8.22 -13.33
N TYR A 133 5.81 -8.39 -14.66
CA TYR A 133 6.67 -9.32 -15.39
C TYR A 133 8.17 -9.06 -15.12
N PRO A 134 8.98 -10.10 -14.85
CA PRO A 134 8.71 -11.55 -14.91
C PRO A 134 8.36 -12.19 -13.54
N GLU A 135 7.81 -11.47 -12.58
CA GLU A 135 7.52 -12.00 -11.24
C GLU A 135 6.59 -13.20 -11.27
N LEU A 136 6.86 -14.17 -10.39
CA LEU A 136 5.97 -15.30 -10.16
C LEU A 136 4.73 -14.85 -9.37
N VAL A 137 3.57 -15.41 -9.71
CA VAL A 137 2.36 -15.27 -8.89
C VAL A 137 2.43 -16.32 -7.80
N PHE A 138 2.58 -15.88 -6.56
CA PHE A 138 2.73 -16.75 -5.40
C PHE A 138 1.46 -16.73 -4.54
N ALA A 139 0.96 -17.91 -4.19
CA ALA A 139 -0.20 -18.10 -3.33
C ALA A 139 0.13 -18.99 -2.13
N THR A 140 -0.46 -18.66 -0.99
CA THR A 140 -0.45 -19.49 0.23
C THR A 140 -1.88 -19.90 0.57
N LEU A 141 -2.06 -21.15 0.99
CA LEU A 141 -3.29 -21.69 1.51
C LEU A 141 -3.04 -22.24 2.91
N THR A 142 -3.85 -21.81 3.87
CA THR A 142 -3.76 -22.22 5.28
C THR A 142 -5.10 -22.76 5.73
N GLY A 143 -5.10 -23.88 6.41
CA GLY A 143 -6.31 -24.53 6.95
C GLY A 143 -6.00 -25.96 7.39
N GLU A 144 -6.92 -26.53 8.14
CA GLU A 144 -6.81 -27.91 8.60
C GLU A 144 -7.40 -28.90 7.58
N HIS A 145 -6.91 -30.15 7.60
CA HIS A 145 -7.44 -31.26 6.82
C HIS A 145 -7.46 -31.03 5.29
N ILE A 146 -6.53 -30.23 4.76
CA ILE A 146 -6.34 -30.06 3.33
C ILE A 146 -5.70 -31.34 2.78
N VAL A 147 -6.36 -32.00 1.83
CA VAL A 147 -5.87 -33.23 1.20
C VAL A 147 -5.07 -32.92 -0.06
N ASN A 148 -5.57 -32.00 -0.86
CA ASN A 148 -4.89 -31.49 -2.05
C ASN A 148 -5.45 -30.10 -2.40
N ALA A 149 -4.63 -29.33 -3.12
CA ALA A 149 -5.06 -28.04 -3.66
C ALA A 149 -4.35 -27.72 -4.98
N GLU A 150 -5.03 -26.94 -5.81
CA GLU A 150 -4.57 -26.49 -7.12
C GLU A 150 -4.82 -24.97 -7.26
N LEU A 151 -3.83 -24.27 -7.78
CA LEU A 151 -3.92 -22.86 -8.15
C LEU A 151 -4.12 -22.75 -9.67
N GLN A 152 -5.18 -22.10 -10.08
CA GLN A 152 -5.51 -21.83 -11.48
C GLN A 152 -5.48 -20.33 -11.75
N LEU A 153 -4.91 -19.89 -12.87
CA LEU A 153 -4.93 -18.49 -13.31
C LEU A 153 -5.89 -18.36 -14.48
N ILE A 154 -6.88 -17.50 -14.34
CA ILE A 154 -7.98 -17.33 -15.28
C ILE A 154 -7.99 -15.89 -15.80
N ASP A 155 -8.15 -15.70 -17.10
CA ASP A 155 -8.43 -14.41 -17.71
C ASP A 155 -9.87 -13.99 -17.38
N VAL A 156 -10.02 -12.88 -16.68
CA VAL A 156 -11.34 -12.36 -16.26
C VAL A 156 -12.23 -11.99 -17.46
N SER A 157 -11.63 -11.57 -18.57
CA SER A 157 -12.37 -11.11 -19.74
C SER A 157 -12.95 -12.25 -20.58
N SER A 158 -12.21 -13.34 -20.74
CA SER A 158 -12.59 -14.48 -21.58
C SER A 158 -13.06 -15.70 -20.79
N GLY A 159 -12.77 -15.76 -19.49
CA GLY A 159 -12.99 -16.94 -18.65
C GLY A 159 -12.01 -18.10 -18.91
N ASN A 160 -11.02 -17.90 -19.78
CA ASN A 160 -10.09 -18.96 -20.16
C ASN A 160 -9.09 -19.27 -19.05
N LEU A 161 -8.85 -20.55 -18.82
CA LEU A 161 -7.76 -21.04 -17.99
C LEU A 161 -6.43 -20.82 -18.72
N LEU A 162 -5.50 -20.10 -18.08
CA LEU A 162 -4.20 -19.74 -18.65
C LEU A 162 -3.05 -20.58 -18.10
N LEU A 163 -3.02 -20.79 -16.79
CA LEU A 163 -1.96 -21.51 -16.09
C LEU A 163 -2.55 -22.29 -14.92
N THR A 164 -1.85 -23.37 -14.54
CA THR A 164 -2.22 -24.22 -13.40
C THR A 164 -0.96 -24.65 -12.67
N SER A 165 -1.01 -24.71 -11.33
CA SER A 165 0.03 -25.25 -10.47
C SER A 165 -0.59 -26.01 -9.30
N LYS A 166 0.02 -27.08 -8.85
CA LYS A 166 -0.38 -27.76 -7.61
C LYS A 166 0.22 -27.05 -6.42
N PHE A 167 -0.50 -27.06 -5.31
CA PHE A 167 0.07 -26.65 -4.03
C PHE A 167 0.98 -27.75 -3.49
N GLU A 168 2.10 -27.34 -2.93
CA GLU A 168 3.04 -28.16 -2.17
C GLU A 168 2.89 -27.81 -0.70
N GLN A 169 2.92 -28.82 0.16
CA GLN A 169 2.81 -28.64 1.60
C GLN A 169 4.21 -28.46 2.21
N ASP A 170 4.33 -27.46 3.07
CA ASP A 170 5.49 -27.22 3.93
C ASP A 170 5.00 -26.91 5.34
N GLU A 171 5.26 -27.82 6.26
CA GLU A 171 4.70 -27.80 7.64
C GLU A 171 3.17 -27.67 7.64
N ASN A 172 2.65 -26.55 8.12
CA ASN A 172 1.22 -26.26 8.24
C ASN A 172 0.67 -25.39 7.10
N ASN A 173 1.50 -25.00 6.13
CA ASN A 173 1.11 -24.14 5.03
C ASN A 173 1.25 -24.87 3.69
N TRP A 174 0.40 -24.47 2.76
CA TRP A 174 0.44 -24.94 1.40
C TRP A 174 0.83 -23.78 0.50
N TYR A 175 1.77 -24.00 -0.43
CA TYR A 175 2.32 -22.99 -1.33
C TYR A 175 2.16 -23.40 -2.77
N ALA A 176 1.80 -22.45 -3.63
CA ALA A 176 1.80 -22.63 -5.08
C ALA A 176 2.35 -21.39 -5.76
N GLN A 177 2.98 -21.60 -6.90
CA GLN A 177 3.49 -20.52 -7.74
C GLN A 177 3.15 -20.75 -9.20
N LEU A 178 2.88 -19.67 -9.92
CA LEU A 178 2.66 -19.68 -11.36
C LEU A 178 3.68 -18.78 -12.04
N GLU A 179 4.16 -19.21 -13.20
CA GLU A 179 5.14 -18.45 -13.96
C GLU A 179 4.59 -17.12 -14.45
N GLY A 180 5.44 -16.10 -14.38
CA GLY A 180 5.16 -14.81 -14.96
C GLY A 180 5.40 -14.82 -16.46
N ARG A 181 4.39 -14.46 -17.25
CA ARG A 181 4.49 -14.39 -18.72
C ARG A 181 4.09 -13.01 -19.19
N ARG A 182 4.75 -12.52 -20.23
CA ARG A 182 4.50 -11.18 -20.78
C ARG A 182 3.13 -11.05 -21.48
N ASP A 183 2.61 -12.17 -21.99
CA ASP A 183 1.32 -12.25 -22.69
C ASP A 183 0.12 -12.37 -21.74
N LEU A 184 0.33 -12.42 -20.42
CA LEU A 184 -0.76 -12.48 -19.46
C LEU A 184 -1.63 -11.22 -19.52
N PRO A 185 -2.97 -11.37 -19.52
CA PRO A 185 -3.90 -10.26 -19.40
C PRO A 185 -3.67 -9.45 -18.13
N ARG A 186 -4.02 -8.17 -18.19
CA ARG A 186 -3.83 -7.27 -17.04
C ARG A 186 -4.69 -7.61 -15.84
N GLN A 187 -5.93 -8.08 -16.08
CA GLN A 187 -6.88 -8.45 -15.03
C GLN A 187 -7.04 -9.96 -15.03
N LEU A 188 -6.66 -10.55 -13.91
CA LEU A 188 -6.62 -11.98 -13.73
C LEU A 188 -7.35 -12.36 -12.44
N GLN A 189 -7.84 -13.58 -12.41
CA GLN A 189 -8.34 -14.24 -11.21
C GLN A 189 -7.49 -15.48 -10.95
N ALA A 190 -6.84 -15.52 -9.79
CA ALA A 190 -6.28 -16.75 -9.27
C ALA A 190 -7.40 -17.51 -8.55
N THR A 191 -7.63 -18.75 -8.91
CA THR A 191 -8.65 -19.60 -8.31
C THR A 191 -7.97 -20.75 -7.60
N VAL A 192 -8.12 -20.81 -6.28
CA VAL A 192 -7.68 -21.95 -5.46
C VAL A 192 -8.80 -22.97 -5.42
N LYS A 193 -8.54 -24.18 -5.90
CA LYS A 193 -9.42 -25.34 -5.74
C LYS A 193 -8.80 -26.30 -4.76
N ALA A 194 -9.47 -26.60 -3.67
CA ALA A 194 -8.95 -27.47 -2.63
C ALA A 194 -9.97 -28.53 -2.20
N ARG A 195 -9.49 -29.68 -1.78
CA ARG A 195 -10.31 -30.72 -1.13
C ARG A 195 -10.00 -30.76 0.36
N ILE A 196 -11.01 -30.44 1.19
CA ILE A 196 -10.88 -30.26 2.63
C ILE A 196 -12.02 -31.02 3.31
N ASN A 197 -11.74 -31.92 4.25
CA ASN A 197 -12.76 -32.74 4.91
C ASN A 197 -13.72 -33.44 3.92
N GLY A 198 -13.21 -33.90 2.77
CA GLY A 198 -14.02 -34.53 1.72
C GLY A 198 -14.87 -33.57 0.86
N LYS A 199 -14.92 -32.28 1.19
CA LYS A 199 -15.62 -31.24 0.42
C LYS A 199 -14.70 -30.57 -0.58
N ASN A 200 -15.23 -30.17 -1.72
CA ASN A 200 -14.52 -29.35 -2.71
C ASN A 200 -14.79 -27.87 -2.44
N ILE A 201 -13.73 -27.12 -2.22
CA ILE A 201 -13.74 -25.68 -1.91
C ILE A 201 -13.11 -24.92 -3.06
N THR A 202 -13.69 -23.74 -3.37
CA THR A 202 -13.16 -22.84 -4.40
C THR A 202 -13.06 -21.42 -3.86
N ILE A 203 -11.87 -20.82 -3.92
CA ILE A 203 -11.62 -19.44 -3.49
C ILE A 203 -11.12 -18.64 -4.68
N ALA A 204 -11.75 -17.51 -4.97
CA ALA A 204 -11.37 -16.61 -6.07
C ALA A 204 -10.59 -15.41 -5.52
N LEU A 205 -9.41 -15.16 -6.07
CA LEU A 205 -8.48 -14.11 -5.67
C LEU A 205 -8.20 -13.21 -6.89
N ALA A 206 -8.71 -11.97 -6.88
CA ALA A 206 -8.47 -11.02 -7.97
C ALA A 206 -7.04 -10.46 -7.91
N LEU A 207 -6.37 -10.38 -9.06
CA LEU A 207 -5.05 -9.77 -9.15
C LEU A 207 -4.85 -8.99 -10.46
N LYS A 208 -3.78 -8.20 -10.49
CA LYS A 208 -3.31 -7.53 -11.71
C LYS A 208 -1.92 -8.06 -12.07
N TYR A 209 -1.72 -8.33 -13.36
CA TYR A 209 -0.42 -8.65 -13.92
C TYR A 209 -0.06 -7.62 -15.00
N VAL A 210 1.12 -7.02 -14.91
CA VAL A 210 1.50 -5.89 -15.77
C VAL A 210 2.92 -6.06 -16.32
N ASP A 211 3.17 -5.57 -17.55
CA ASP A 211 4.53 -5.31 -18.03
C ASP A 211 4.97 -3.93 -17.53
N SER A 212 6.21 -3.83 -17.06
CA SER A 212 6.75 -2.60 -16.47
C SER A 212 6.87 -1.51 -17.53
N ILE A 213 6.34 -0.31 -17.24
CA ILE A 213 6.48 0.88 -18.11
C ILE A 213 7.74 1.67 -17.80
N ALA A 214 8.31 1.50 -16.63
CA ALA A 214 9.53 2.14 -16.18
C ALA A 214 10.21 1.30 -15.11
N THR A 215 11.54 1.43 -15.02
CA THR A 215 12.34 0.75 -14.01
C THR A 215 13.11 1.79 -13.21
N LEU A 216 13.00 1.74 -11.88
CA LEU A 216 13.87 2.47 -10.96
C LEU A 216 15.17 1.68 -10.82
N GLU A 217 16.28 2.26 -11.31
CA GLU A 217 17.59 1.62 -11.33
C GLU A 217 18.34 1.87 -10.00
N GLY A 218 18.14 3.04 -9.39
CA GLY A 218 18.81 3.44 -8.16
C GLY A 218 18.62 4.91 -7.85
N PHE A 219 19.49 5.42 -6.97
CA PHE A 219 19.55 6.83 -6.59
C PHE A 219 21.00 7.32 -6.65
N ASP A 220 21.16 8.60 -6.99
CA ASP A 220 22.42 9.29 -6.76
C ASP A 220 22.54 9.74 -5.29
N SER A 221 23.70 10.25 -4.91
CA SER A 221 23.95 10.77 -3.57
C SER A 221 22.94 11.85 -3.19
N ALA A 222 22.41 11.76 -1.98
CA ALA A 222 21.54 12.78 -1.43
C ALA A 222 22.30 14.11 -1.27
N PHE A 223 21.63 15.23 -1.54
CA PHE A 223 22.17 16.57 -1.31
C PHE A 223 21.11 17.49 -0.70
N ASN A 224 21.55 18.59 -0.10
CA ASN A 224 20.67 19.60 0.44
C ASN A 224 20.25 20.62 -0.59
N GLN A 225 18.99 21.01 -0.58
CA GLN A 225 18.45 22.15 -1.33
C GLN A 225 17.49 22.91 -0.42
N ASP A 226 17.93 24.02 0.13
CA ASP A 226 17.18 24.81 1.10
C ASP A 226 16.73 23.97 2.32
N ALA A 227 15.45 23.76 2.48
CA ALA A 227 14.87 22.96 3.56
C ALA A 227 14.64 21.47 3.18
N ASP A 228 15.09 21.04 2.00
CA ASP A 228 14.87 19.71 1.48
C ASP A 228 16.16 18.86 1.40
N MET A 229 16.11 17.63 1.89
CA MET A 229 16.99 16.56 1.45
C MET A 229 16.50 16.05 0.10
N VAL A 230 17.29 16.26 -0.95
CA VAL A 230 16.95 15.84 -2.32
C VAL A 230 17.61 14.51 -2.65
N LEU A 231 16.83 13.60 -3.21
CA LEU A 231 17.19 12.23 -3.53
C LEU A 231 16.93 11.98 -5.03
N PRO A 232 17.92 12.16 -5.91
CA PRO A 232 17.74 11.93 -7.34
C PRO A 232 17.56 10.46 -7.65
N ALA A 233 16.38 10.08 -8.15
CA ALA A 233 16.04 8.73 -8.58
C ALA A 233 16.36 8.55 -10.07
N ASN A 234 17.09 7.50 -10.42
CA ASN A 234 17.47 7.13 -11.78
C ASN A 234 16.46 6.14 -12.34
N LEU A 235 15.76 6.52 -13.41
CA LEU A 235 14.73 5.71 -14.05
C LEU A 235 15.06 5.46 -15.52
N THR A 236 14.72 4.25 -15.99
CA THR A 236 14.60 3.94 -17.40
C THR A 236 13.12 3.85 -17.75
N THR A 237 12.62 4.72 -18.63
CA THR A 237 11.22 4.80 -19.02
C THR A 237 10.98 4.30 -20.44
N ARG A 238 9.86 3.60 -20.69
CA ARG A 238 9.51 3.08 -22.02
C ARG A 238 8.62 4.01 -22.83
N GLU A 239 7.90 4.91 -22.18
CA GLU A 239 7.02 5.90 -22.80
C GLU A 239 7.23 7.28 -22.17
N LYS A 240 6.98 8.34 -22.93
CA LYS A 240 6.91 9.70 -22.39
C LYS A 240 5.58 9.92 -21.64
N GLY A 241 5.61 10.71 -20.58
CA GLY A 241 4.38 11.12 -19.88
C GLY A 241 4.63 11.69 -18.50
N LEU A 242 3.55 11.88 -17.75
CA LEU A 242 3.60 12.33 -16.36
C LEU A 242 3.81 11.11 -15.46
N TYR A 243 5.00 11.00 -14.90
CA TYR A 243 5.33 9.95 -13.95
C TYR A 243 5.12 10.43 -12.53
N ARG A 244 4.73 9.50 -11.66
CA ARG A 244 4.70 9.67 -10.21
C ARG A 244 5.56 8.57 -9.59
N ILE A 245 6.52 8.97 -8.76
CA ILE A 245 7.27 8.06 -7.91
C ILE A 245 6.90 8.30 -6.46
N ARG A 246 6.79 7.23 -5.69
CA ARG A 246 6.61 7.26 -4.24
C ARG A 246 7.62 6.34 -3.58
N ALA A 247 8.10 6.74 -2.42
CA ALA A 247 8.91 5.92 -1.55
C ALA A 247 8.63 6.27 -0.09
N ASN A 248 8.89 5.33 0.81
CA ASN A 248 8.83 5.56 2.24
C ASN A 248 10.25 5.71 2.79
N LEU A 249 10.45 6.72 3.63
CA LEU A 249 11.70 6.99 4.34
C LEU A 249 11.62 6.42 5.75
N PHE A 250 12.68 5.74 6.18
CA PHE A 250 12.81 5.10 7.48
C PHE A 250 14.12 5.51 8.15
N ASP A 251 14.16 5.45 9.48
CA ASP A 251 15.39 5.62 10.26
C ASP A 251 16.20 4.31 10.35
N ALA A 252 17.32 4.36 11.08
CA ALA A 252 18.22 3.23 11.31
C ALA A 252 17.53 2.04 12.00
N ASN A 253 16.49 2.29 12.78
CA ASN A 253 15.71 1.28 13.51
C ASN A 253 14.53 0.77 12.70
N ASN A 254 14.47 1.12 11.40
CA ASN A 254 13.36 0.81 10.48
C ASN A 254 12.01 1.43 10.92
N GLN A 255 12.06 2.53 11.71
CA GLN A 255 10.86 3.28 12.05
C GLN A 255 10.49 4.21 10.90
N PRO A 256 9.22 4.28 10.50
CA PRO A 256 8.78 5.14 9.41
C PRO A 256 8.96 6.62 9.80
N ILE A 257 9.42 7.42 8.83
CA ILE A 257 9.63 8.87 9.00
C ILE A 257 8.68 9.64 8.11
N ALA A 258 8.70 9.34 6.79
CA ALA A 258 7.95 10.11 5.81
C ALA A 258 7.55 9.28 4.58
N HIS A 259 6.40 9.65 4.02
CA HIS A 259 5.98 9.25 2.68
C HIS A 259 6.35 10.33 1.68
N LEU A 260 7.24 9.98 0.75
CA LEU A 260 7.77 10.90 -0.25
C LEU A 260 7.09 10.68 -1.61
N VAL A 261 6.71 11.78 -2.27
CA VAL A 261 6.02 11.73 -3.56
C VAL A 261 6.63 12.76 -4.50
N SER A 262 6.97 12.34 -5.72
CA SER A 262 7.35 13.26 -6.79
C SER A 262 6.55 12.99 -8.05
N LYS A 263 6.29 14.06 -8.83
CA LYS A 263 5.59 13.98 -10.12
C LYS A 263 6.34 14.83 -11.13
N GLU A 264 6.73 14.20 -12.25
CA GLU A 264 7.47 14.90 -13.30
C GLU A 264 7.12 14.36 -14.68
N LYS A 265 7.19 15.20 -15.70
CA LYS A 265 7.05 14.80 -17.10
C LYS A 265 8.40 14.25 -17.57
N LEU A 266 8.45 12.95 -17.86
CA LEU A 266 9.64 12.28 -18.34
C LEU A 266 9.50 11.91 -19.81
N ASN A 267 10.65 11.91 -20.51
CA ASN A 267 10.75 11.38 -21.86
C ASN A 267 11.05 9.88 -21.82
N LYS A 268 10.94 9.22 -22.97
CA LYS A 268 11.38 7.82 -23.12
C LYS A 268 12.90 7.75 -23.01
N GLY A 269 13.41 6.73 -22.31
CA GLY A 269 14.83 6.48 -22.08
C GLY A 269 15.27 6.77 -20.64
N SER A 270 16.55 7.04 -20.42
CA SER A 270 17.08 7.41 -19.11
C SER A 270 16.54 8.77 -18.68
N SER A 271 16.08 8.84 -17.46
CA SER A 271 15.44 10.02 -16.87
C SER A 271 15.77 10.08 -15.37
N HIS A 272 15.70 11.29 -14.81
CA HIS A 272 15.87 11.53 -13.39
C HIS A 272 14.59 12.15 -12.84
N ILE A 273 14.25 11.83 -11.61
CA ILE A 273 13.17 12.45 -10.85
C ILE A 273 13.61 12.61 -9.39
N ASN A 274 13.42 13.80 -8.83
CA ASN A 274 13.86 14.09 -7.47
C ASN A 274 12.76 13.75 -6.46
N LEU A 275 13.01 12.81 -5.55
CA LEU A 275 12.27 12.71 -4.30
C LEU A 275 12.85 13.71 -3.31
N LYS A 276 12.00 14.30 -2.47
CA LYS A 276 12.38 15.31 -1.50
C LYS A 276 11.82 14.97 -0.12
N ALA A 277 12.67 15.05 0.89
CA ALA A 277 12.24 14.98 2.29
C ALA A 277 12.49 16.36 2.93
N HIS A 278 11.41 17.01 3.31
CA HIS A 278 11.46 18.34 3.93
C HIS A 278 12.00 18.25 5.37
N GLN A 279 12.69 19.28 5.83
CA GLN A 279 13.26 19.34 7.16
C GLN A 279 12.25 19.07 8.29
N SER A 280 10.98 19.44 8.10
CA SER A 280 9.93 19.23 9.11
C SER A 280 9.68 17.76 9.48
N VAL A 281 9.90 16.81 8.55
CA VAL A 281 9.81 15.36 8.83
C VAL A 281 11.15 14.78 9.32
N LEU A 282 12.27 15.48 9.09
CA LEU A 282 13.63 15.06 9.47
C LEU A 282 14.08 15.62 10.82
N GLN A 283 13.33 16.54 11.41
CA GLN A 283 13.69 17.20 12.66
C GLN A 283 13.94 16.17 13.79
N GLY A 284 15.09 16.27 14.43
CA GLY A 284 15.52 15.34 15.49
C GLY A 284 15.92 13.95 15.00
N LYS A 285 16.01 13.73 13.68
CA LYS A 285 16.48 12.48 13.09
C LYS A 285 17.93 12.60 12.63
N THR A 286 18.62 11.47 12.57
CA THR A 286 20.02 11.37 12.13
C THR A 286 20.18 10.21 11.15
N ALA A 287 21.09 10.36 10.18
CA ALA A 287 21.48 9.26 9.30
C ALA A 287 22.10 8.08 10.09
N PRO A 288 22.11 6.84 9.55
CA PRO A 288 21.65 6.51 8.19
C PRO A 288 20.13 6.50 8.07
N PHE A 289 19.64 6.89 6.88
CA PHE A 289 18.23 6.74 6.52
C PHE A 289 18.08 5.65 5.45
N TYR A 290 16.86 5.16 5.28
CA TYR A 290 16.55 4.14 4.29
C TYR A 290 15.31 4.50 3.49
N LEU A 291 15.38 4.34 2.17
CA LEU A 291 14.22 4.39 1.29
C LEU A 291 13.78 2.98 0.93
N SER A 292 12.50 2.72 0.96
CA SER A 292 11.89 1.47 0.47
C SER A 292 10.45 1.69 0.00
N THR A 293 9.73 0.60 -0.32
CA THR A 293 8.32 0.64 -0.73
C THR A 293 8.12 1.50 -1.98
N PHE A 294 8.96 1.28 -3.00
CA PHE A 294 8.92 2.06 -4.23
C PHE A 294 7.66 1.77 -5.05
N SER A 295 6.99 2.83 -5.50
CA SER A 295 5.86 2.76 -6.40
C SER A 295 6.08 3.73 -7.56
N ILE A 296 6.14 3.22 -8.79
CA ILE A 296 6.35 3.99 -10.00
C ILE A 296 5.10 3.88 -10.87
N GLU A 297 4.58 5.00 -11.31
CA GLU A 297 3.36 5.06 -12.09
C GLU A 297 3.50 6.06 -13.24
N LEU A 298 3.12 5.66 -14.44
CA LEU A 298 2.76 6.58 -15.52
C LEU A 298 1.28 6.91 -15.33
N MET A 299 1.02 8.15 -14.92
CA MET A 299 -0.32 8.62 -14.61
C MET A 299 -1.21 8.59 -15.86
N SER A 300 -2.50 8.28 -15.66
CA SER A 300 -3.47 8.30 -16.74
C SER A 300 -3.54 9.70 -17.37
N PRO A 301 -3.44 9.82 -18.69
CA PRO A 301 -3.54 11.13 -19.37
C PRO A 301 -4.98 11.64 -19.47
N ALA A 302 -5.99 10.80 -19.23
CA ALA A 302 -7.40 11.15 -19.33
C ALA A 302 -8.26 10.20 -18.47
N PRO A 303 -9.47 10.62 -18.05
CA PRO A 303 -10.44 9.76 -17.41
C PRO A 303 -10.71 8.49 -18.26
N GLY A 304 -10.86 7.35 -17.60
CA GLY A 304 -11.10 6.05 -18.24
C GLY A 304 -9.87 5.34 -18.83
N LYS A 305 -8.74 6.03 -19.00
CA LYS A 305 -7.49 5.36 -19.37
C LYS A 305 -6.78 4.85 -18.11
N PRO A 306 -6.28 3.59 -18.12
CA PRO A 306 -5.67 3.02 -16.93
C PRO A 306 -4.29 3.61 -16.67
N THR A 307 -3.96 3.80 -15.39
CA THR A 307 -2.59 4.03 -14.92
C THR A 307 -1.72 2.84 -15.28
N LYS A 308 -0.51 3.07 -15.81
CA LYS A 308 0.50 2.03 -16.04
C LYS A 308 1.51 2.05 -14.90
N TYR A 309 2.12 0.89 -14.63
CA TYR A 309 3.01 0.73 -13.47
C TYR A 309 4.43 0.38 -13.90
N GLY A 310 5.39 0.90 -13.15
CA GLY A 310 6.79 0.51 -13.23
C GLY A 310 7.18 -0.47 -12.12
N ASN A 311 8.42 -0.89 -12.15
CA ASN A 311 9.05 -1.70 -11.12
C ASN A 311 10.34 -1.05 -10.60
N SER A 312 10.94 -1.64 -9.59
CA SER A 312 12.25 -1.25 -9.05
C SER A 312 13.17 -2.46 -9.03
N VAL A 313 14.41 -2.30 -9.46
CA VAL A 313 15.46 -3.33 -9.32
C VAL A 313 16.00 -3.37 -7.89
N ILE A 314 15.88 -2.26 -7.15
CA ILE A 314 16.27 -2.17 -5.74
C ILE A 314 15.05 -2.31 -4.84
N LYS A 315 15.23 -2.98 -3.70
CA LYS A 315 14.19 -3.10 -2.67
C LYS A 315 14.34 -2.07 -1.56
N LYS A 316 15.58 -1.69 -1.27
CA LYS A 316 15.97 -0.75 -0.23
C LYS A 316 17.18 0.06 -0.71
N TYR A 317 17.20 1.36 -0.41
CA TYR A 317 18.34 2.24 -0.67
C TYR A 317 18.77 2.89 0.64
N GLU A 318 20.07 2.86 0.94
CA GLU A 318 20.65 3.42 2.17
C GLU A 318 21.25 4.80 1.89
N ILE A 319 20.90 5.78 2.72
CA ILE A 319 21.43 7.15 2.73
C ILE A 319 22.34 7.26 3.95
N LYS A 320 23.65 7.05 3.74
CA LYS A 320 24.63 6.90 4.83
C LYS A 320 25.01 8.22 5.49
N ASP A 321 25.36 9.22 4.69
CA ASP A 321 26.11 10.39 5.13
C ASP A 321 25.36 11.69 4.80
N PHE A 322 24.12 11.83 5.31
CA PHE A 322 23.37 13.06 5.15
C PHE A 322 23.27 13.82 6.49
N SER A 323 23.71 15.08 6.49
CA SER A 323 23.61 15.95 7.67
C SER A 323 22.29 16.72 7.64
N VAL A 324 21.35 16.36 8.50
CA VAL A 324 20.07 17.08 8.64
C VAL A 324 20.30 18.53 9.09
N SER A 325 21.35 18.80 9.88
CA SER A 325 21.70 20.15 10.32
C SER A 325 22.18 21.09 9.20
N SER A 326 22.42 20.56 7.99
CA SER A 326 22.73 21.39 6.82
C SER A 326 21.51 21.98 6.13
N LEU A 327 20.28 21.52 6.52
CA LEU A 327 19.04 22.03 5.97
C LEU A 327 18.67 23.37 6.61
N SER A 328 17.98 24.22 5.82
CA SER A 328 17.39 25.46 6.35
C SER A 328 16.24 25.17 7.30
N ASP A 329 16.16 25.88 8.41
CA ASP A 329 15.05 25.79 9.38
C ASP A 329 13.79 26.53 8.92
N THR A 330 13.71 26.92 7.64
CA THR A 330 12.56 27.65 7.09
C THR A 330 11.31 26.75 7.14
N PRO A 331 10.26 27.14 7.87
CA PRO A 331 9.02 26.36 7.93
C PRO A 331 8.34 26.29 6.56
N TYR A 332 7.66 25.17 6.29
CA TYR A 332 6.82 25.04 5.10
C TYR A 332 5.70 26.06 5.14
N GLN A 333 5.46 26.74 4.01
CA GLN A 333 4.37 27.65 3.83
C GLN A 333 3.36 27.05 2.84
N PRO A 334 2.13 26.72 3.26
CA PRO A 334 1.11 26.24 2.36
C PRO A 334 0.80 27.27 1.25
N SER A 335 0.54 26.79 0.04
CA SER A 335 0.15 27.63 -1.08
C SER A 335 -1.18 28.32 -0.82
N GLU A 336 -1.46 29.42 -1.53
CA GLU A 336 -2.75 30.12 -1.44
C GLU A 336 -3.93 29.18 -1.73
N GLN A 337 -3.79 28.25 -2.68
CA GLN A 337 -4.84 27.27 -3.00
C GLN A 337 -5.10 26.29 -1.85
N GLU A 338 -4.07 25.86 -1.14
CA GLU A 338 -4.20 24.99 0.03
C GLU A 338 -4.86 25.72 1.19
N GLN A 339 -4.49 26.97 1.43
CA GLN A 339 -5.12 27.82 2.45
C GLN A 339 -6.59 28.08 2.12
N GLN A 340 -6.93 28.39 0.86
CA GLN A 340 -8.32 28.57 0.42
C GLN A 340 -9.17 27.31 0.60
N ARG A 341 -8.61 26.11 0.33
CA ARG A 341 -9.30 24.84 0.59
C ARG A 341 -9.56 24.63 2.07
N LEU A 342 -8.60 24.96 2.93
CA LEU A 342 -8.79 24.87 4.38
C LEU A 342 -9.91 25.77 4.83
N LEU A 343 -9.92 27.03 4.41
CA LEU A 343 -10.97 28.00 4.72
C LEU A 343 -12.34 27.51 4.25
N LEU A 344 -12.42 26.93 3.03
CA LEU A 344 -13.67 26.36 2.52
C LEU A 344 -14.18 25.23 3.43
N LEU A 345 -13.31 24.30 3.81
CA LEU A 345 -13.67 23.18 4.70
C LEU A 345 -14.11 23.66 6.08
N GLN A 346 -13.46 24.68 6.64
CA GLN A 346 -13.83 25.30 7.91
C GLN A 346 -15.21 25.98 7.82
N ASN A 347 -15.44 26.78 6.77
CA ASN A 347 -16.75 27.43 6.54
C ASN A 347 -17.88 26.40 6.36
N MET A 348 -17.62 25.29 5.66
CA MET A 348 -18.61 24.18 5.52
C MET A 348 -18.88 23.50 6.86
N ALA A 349 -17.91 23.44 7.76
CA ALA A 349 -18.07 22.86 9.09
C ALA A 349 -18.88 23.77 10.05
N GLU A 350 -18.75 25.10 9.91
CA GLU A 350 -19.39 26.09 10.78
C GLU A 350 -20.75 26.53 10.29
N GLY A 351 -20.92 26.64 9.00
CA GLY A 351 -22.03 27.36 8.37
C GLY A 351 -22.99 26.53 7.51
N GLY A 352 -22.85 25.23 7.49
CA GLY A 352 -23.76 24.38 6.74
C GLY A 352 -25.21 24.43 7.28
#